data_61fd4ecfe1a01f5220b6f61635026be2
#
_entry.id   61fd4ecfe1a01f5220b6f61635026be2
#
_cell.length_a   1.000
_cell.length_b   1.000
_cell.length_c   1.000
_cell.angle_alpha   90.00
_cell.angle_beta   90.00
_cell.angle_gamma   90.00
#
_symmetry.space_group_name_H-M   'P 1'
#
loop_
_entity.id
_entity.type
_entity.pdbx_description
1 polymer ?
#
loop_
_entity_poly.entity_id
_entity_poly.type
_entity_poly.pdbx_seq_one_letter_code
_entity_poly.pdbx_strand_id
1 'polypeptide(L)'
;MTDPMIVSGRSSDIESLRGQLVAGSLQVQQQTIPQLANLGNNGFDVLMEFLMERRDTPATWVDGKAYQVLYNSDSPQIKDFLQTHFPQGIVPLKSECGIDYSPLQHLLATQDFEASDRMTLQKMCEIAGAEAVKRKWLYFTEVDNFPVTDLQTINKLWLVHSEGKFGFSVQREIWLGLGKNWDNLWVKIGWKKGNNWTRYPQEFTWNLTAPKGHLPLSNQLRGVRVIASLLSHPAWQK
;
A
#
# COMPACT_ATOMS: atom_id res chain seq x y z
N MET A 1 -14.33 -0.73 42.86
CA MET A 1 -15.73 -0.88 42.41
C MET A 1 -15.90 -0.07 41.15
N THR A 2 -15.90 -0.71 40.00
CA THR A 2 -16.11 -0.08 38.69
C THR A 2 -17.61 0.04 38.47
N ASP A 3 -18.08 1.23 38.14
CA ASP A 3 -19.48 1.60 37.97
C ASP A 3 -20.11 0.77 36.80
N PRO A 4 -21.19 0.00 37.01
CA PRO A 4 -21.82 -0.83 35.98
C PRO A 4 -22.37 -0.03 34.80
N MET A 5 -22.66 1.25 34.94
CA MET A 5 -23.10 2.11 33.84
C MET A 5 -21.99 2.41 32.81
N ILE A 6 -20.73 2.48 33.24
CA ILE A 6 -19.57 2.72 32.34
C ILE A 6 -19.27 1.49 31.47
N VAL A 7 -19.50 0.30 32.00
CA VAL A 7 -19.28 -0.98 31.27
C VAL A 7 -20.34 -1.20 30.19
N SER A 8 -21.61 -0.85 30.47
CA SER A 8 -22.72 -1.01 29.51
C SER A 8 -22.60 -0.04 28.33
N GLY A 9 -22.14 1.22 28.56
CA GLY A 9 -21.93 2.20 27.49
C GLY A 9 -20.80 1.79 26.53
N ARG A 10 -19.69 1.28 27.05
CA ARG A 10 -18.56 0.84 26.22
C ARG A 10 -18.88 -0.39 25.36
N SER A 11 -19.72 -1.30 25.84
CA SER A 11 -20.13 -2.49 25.07
C SER A 11 -21.05 -2.09 23.91
N SER A 12 -21.97 -1.14 24.10
CA SER A 12 -22.83 -0.65 23.02
C SER A 12 -22.04 0.12 21.93
N ASP A 13 -21.00 0.84 22.34
CA ASP A 13 -20.14 1.57 21.41
C ASP A 13 -19.32 0.62 20.52
N ILE A 14 -18.79 -0.47 21.09
CA ILE A 14 -18.04 -1.48 20.35
C ILE A 14 -18.92 -2.18 19.32
N GLU A 15 -20.13 -2.59 19.68
CA GLU A 15 -21.07 -3.24 18.76
C GLU A 15 -21.50 -2.29 17.63
N SER A 16 -21.70 -1.02 17.92
CA SER A 16 -21.97 0.01 16.90
C SER A 16 -20.80 0.15 15.91
N LEU A 17 -19.56 0.23 16.42
CA LEU A 17 -18.37 0.32 15.59
C LEU A 17 -18.11 -0.96 14.80
N ARG A 18 -18.37 -2.14 15.38
CA ARG A 18 -18.33 -3.43 14.65
C ARG A 18 -19.30 -3.40 13.46
N GLY A 19 -20.53 -2.98 13.67
CA GLY A 19 -21.53 -2.84 12.61
C GLY A 19 -21.08 -1.88 11.50
N GLN A 20 -20.49 -0.74 11.86
CA GLN A 20 -19.93 0.22 10.90
C GLN A 20 -18.74 -0.34 10.12
N LEU A 21 -17.88 -1.14 10.76
CA LEU A 21 -16.73 -1.76 10.12
C LEU A 21 -17.16 -2.82 9.09
N VAL A 22 -18.19 -3.61 9.41
CA VAL A 22 -18.66 -4.72 8.54
C VAL A 22 -19.55 -4.21 7.41
N ALA A 23 -20.53 -3.36 7.71
CA ALA A 23 -21.59 -2.96 6.77
C ALA A 23 -21.45 -1.52 6.23
N GLY A 24 -20.51 -0.74 6.74
CA GLY A 24 -20.31 0.64 6.34
C GLY A 24 -19.73 0.79 4.93
N SER A 25 -19.91 1.97 4.35
CA SER A 25 -19.14 2.33 3.15
C SER A 25 -17.65 2.33 3.43
N LEU A 26 -16.82 2.23 2.38
CA LEU A 26 -15.35 2.25 2.52
C LEU A 26 -14.84 3.44 3.34
N GLN A 27 -15.48 4.60 3.21
CA GLN A 27 -15.13 5.79 3.98
C GLN A 27 -15.48 5.63 5.46
N VAL A 28 -16.64 5.06 5.78
CA VAL A 28 -17.06 4.77 7.16
C VAL A 28 -16.12 3.76 7.78
N GLN A 29 -15.83 2.66 7.09
CA GLN A 29 -14.88 1.63 7.56
C GLN A 29 -13.51 2.24 7.88
N GLN A 30 -13.00 3.13 7.01
CA GLN A 30 -11.73 3.83 7.21
C GLN A 30 -11.71 4.66 8.49
N GLN A 31 -12.80 5.35 8.79
CA GLN A 31 -12.93 6.19 9.99
C GLN A 31 -13.15 5.37 11.27
N THR A 32 -13.74 4.20 11.14
CA THR A 32 -14.05 3.30 12.26
C THR A 32 -12.79 2.59 12.81
N ILE A 33 -11.85 2.21 11.94
CA ILE A 33 -10.64 1.47 12.35
C ILE A 33 -9.84 2.21 13.44
N PRO A 34 -9.47 3.50 13.31
CA PRO A 34 -8.76 4.21 14.38
C PRO A 34 -9.62 4.37 15.65
N GLN A 35 -10.94 4.44 15.54
CA GLN A 35 -11.82 4.52 16.73
C GLN A 35 -11.77 3.19 17.51
N LEU A 36 -11.81 2.04 16.81
CA LEU A 36 -11.62 0.72 17.42
C LEU A 36 -10.23 0.62 18.05
N ALA A 37 -9.17 1.05 17.38
CA ALA A 37 -7.82 1.04 17.93
C ALA A 37 -7.72 1.80 19.27
N ASN A 38 -8.43 2.92 19.41
CA ASN A 38 -8.46 3.71 20.64
C ASN A 38 -9.19 3.03 21.82
N LEU A 39 -9.97 1.98 21.56
CA LEU A 39 -10.63 1.17 22.60
C LEU A 39 -9.71 0.08 23.18
N GLY A 40 -8.45 0.01 22.74
CA GLY A 40 -7.47 -0.94 23.23
C GLY A 40 -7.83 -2.38 22.86
N ASN A 41 -7.61 -3.33 23.78
CA ASN A 41 -7.76 -4.77 23.50
C ASN A 41 -9.12 -5.13 22.89
N ASN A 42 -10.20 -4.63 23.43
CA ASN A 42 -11.54 -4.93 22.90
C ASN A 42 -11.73 -4.48 21.44
N GLY A 43 -11.16 -3.33 21.07
CA GLY A 43 -11.20 -2.87 19.70
C GLY A 43 -10.24 -3.64 18.78
N PHE A 44 -9.10 -4.07 19.30
CA PHE A 44 -8.18 -4.96 18.56
C PHE A 44 -8.80 -6.34 18.30
N ASP A 45 -9.57 -6.89 19.24
CA ASP A 45 -10.30 -8.15 19.03
C ASP A 45 -11.26 -8.03 17.83
N VAL A 46 -12.01 -6.93 17.73
CA VAL A 46 -12.88 -6.66 16.58
C VAL A 46 -12.09 -6.56 15.26
N LEU A 47 -10.91 -5.90 15.26
CA LEU A 47 -10.06 -5.81 14.06
C LEU A 47 -9.46 -7.18 13.67
N MET A 48 -9.09 -8.01 14.64
CA MET A 48 -8.60 -9.37 14.38
C MET A 48 -9.71 -10.24 13.77
N GLU A 49 -10.92 -10.22 14.33
CA GLU A 49 -12.08 -10.92 13.77
C GLU A 49 -12.39 -10.45 12.34
N PHE A 50 -12.43 -9.14 12.11
CA PHE A 50 -12.65 -8.56 10.79
C PHE A 50 -11.66 -9.08 9.75
N LEU A 51 -10.36 -9.14 10.09
CA LEU A 51 -9.34 -9.66 9.18
C LEU A 51 -9.50 -11.18 8.95
N MET A 52 -9.88 -11.94 9.98
CA MET A 52 -10.11 -13.38 9.86
C MET A 52 -11.28 -13.71 8.92
N GLU A 53 -12.40 -13.00 9.05
CA GLU A 53 -13.56 -13.18 8.17
C GLU A 53 -13.25 -12.90 6.70
N ARG A 54 -12.30 -12.01 6.45
CA ARG A 54 -11.91 -11.56 5.09
C ARG A 54 -10.65 -12.23 4.56
N ARG A 55 -10.03 -13.12 5.31
CA ARG A 55 -8.74 -13.73 5.01
C ARG A 55 -8.67 -14.36 3.61
N ASP A 56 -9.74 -15.03 3.18
CA ASP A 56 -9.80 -15.74 1.90
C ASP A 56 -10.33 -14.85 0.75
N THR A 57 -10.56 -13.57 1.00
CA THR A 57 -10.98 -12.61 -0.02
C THR A 57 -9.79 -11.73 -0.47
N PRO A 58 -9.82 -11.17 -1.69
CA PRO A 58 -8.78 -10.24 -2.12
C PRO A 58 -8.71 -9.01 -1.20
N ALA A 59 -7.57 -8.84 -0.51
CA ALA A 59 -7.38 -7.75 0.42
C ALA A 59 -7.67 -6.38 -0.22
N THR A 60 -8.38 -5.53 0.48
CA THR A 60 -8.62 -4.12 0.12
C THR A 60 -7.73 -3.20 0.94
N TRP A 61 -7.76 -1.91 0.66
CA TRP A 61 -7.04 -0.93 1.47
C TRP A 61 -7.65 -0.77 2.90
N VAL A 62 -8.91 -1.16 3.10
CA VAL A 62 -9.53 -1.22 4.44
C VAL A 62 -8.88 -2.34 5.26
N ASP A 63 -8.70 -3.52 4.66
CA ASP A 63 -7.97 -4.63 5.28
C ASP A 63 -6.53 -4.22 5.59
N GLY A 64 -5.89 -3.48 4.65
CA GLY A 64 -4.55 -2.91 4.84
C GLY A 64 -4.47 -2.01 6.05
N LYS A 65 -5.44 -1.12 6.24
CA LYS A 65 -5.47 -0.22 7.40
C LYS A 65 -5.68 -0.95 8.71
N ALA A 66 -6.60 -1.92 8.76
CA ALA A 66 -6.81 -2.77 9.94
C ALA A 66 -5.54 -3.56 10.28
N TYR A 67 -4.92 -4.18 9.27
CA TYR A 67 -3.66 -4.89 9.43
C TYR A 67 -2.54 -3.98 9.96
N GLN A 68 -2.36 -2.78 9.43
CA GLN A 68 -1.35 -1.84 9.89
C GLN A 68 -1.52 -1.44 11.35
N VAL A 69 -2.76 -1.22 11.79
CA VAL A 69 -3.06 -0.91 13.20
C VAL A 69 -2.62 -2.07 14.11
N LEU A 70 -2.95 -3.30 13.75
CA LEU A 70 -2.55 -4.49 14.50
C LEU A 70 -1.03 -4.73 14.41
N TYR A 71 -0.44 -4.59 13.22
CA TYR A 71 0.98 -4.82 12.96
C TYR A 71 1.89 -3.89 13.77
N ASN A 72 1.47 -2.64 13.96
CA ASN A 72 2.21 -1.64 14.75
C ASN A 72 1.88 -1.67 16.25
N SER A 73 1.09 -2.64 16.70
CA SER A 73 0.80 -2.84 18.13
C SER A 73 1.94 -3.59 18.83
N ASP A 74 2.24 -3.19 20.07
CA ASP A 74 3.22 -3.89 20.90
C ASP A 74 2.64 -5.10 21.66
N SER A 75 1.33 -5.36 21.54
CA SER A 75 0.66 -6.47 22.24
C SER A 75 1.19 -7.83 21.78
N PRO A 76 1.68 -8.68 22.72
CA PRO A 76 2.13 -10.03 22.39
C PRO A 76 1.03 -10.89 21.76
N GLN A 77 -0.22 -10.75 22.22
CA GLN A 77 -1.38 -11.46 21.69
C GLN A 77 -1.60 -11.13 20.20
N ILE A 78 -1.48 -9.86 19.82
CA ILE A 78 -1.65 -9.43 18.44
C ILE A 78 -0.50 -9.94 17.57
N LYS A 79 0.72 -9.91 18.09
CA LYS A 79 1.90 -10.44 17.37
C LYS A 79 1.75 -11.94 17.09
N ASP A 80 1.31 -12.71 18.08
CA ASP A 80 1.03 -14.14 17.94
C ASP A 80 -0.11 -14.40 16.93
N PHE A 81 -1.20 -13.64 17.01
CA PHE A 81 -2.30 -13.71 16.05
C PHE A 81 -1.83 -13.47 14.61
N LEU A 82 -1.06 -12.40 14.37
CA LEU A 82 -0.55 -12.07 13.03
C LEU A 82 0.43 -13.13 12.52
N GLN A 83 1.31 -13.63 13.39
CA GLN A 83 2.26 -14.68 13.02
C GLN A 83 1.55 -16.00 12.67
N THR A 84 0.47 -16.33 13.37
CA THR A 84 -0.29 -17.56 13.16
C THR A 84 -1.15 -17.48 11.91
N HIS A 85 -1.86 -16.38 11.70
CA HIS A 85 -2.90 -16.27 10.67
C HIS A 85 -2.47 -15.52 9.41
N PHE A 86 -1.48 -14.64 9.52
CA PHE A 86 -0.97 -13.79 8.43
C PHE A 86 0.56 -13.80 8.37
N PRO A 87 1.25 -14.95 8.38
CA PRO A 87 2.72 -15.01 8.47
C PRO A 87 3.44 -14.34 7.29
N GLN A 88 2.77 -14.23 6.16
CA GLN A 88 3.27 -13.54 4.97
C GLN A 88 2.57 -12.18 4.73
N GLY A 89 1.84 -11.66 5.74
CA GLY A 89 1.00 -10.48 5.61
C GLY A 89 -0.33 -10.77 4.91
N ILE A 90 -1.06 -9.71 4.52
CA ILE A 90 -2.42 -9.83 3.97
C ILE A 90 -2.49 -9.80 2.43
N VAL A 91 -1.37 -9.47 1.76
CA VAL A 91 -1.29 -9.50 0.30
C VAL A 91 -0.53 -10.76 -0.13
N PRO A 92 -1.11 -11.63 -0.96
CA PRO A 92 -0.39 -12.79 -1.51
C PRO A 92 0.83 -12.35 -2.32
N LEU A 93 2.02 -12.81 -1.91
CA LEU A 93 3.31 -12.44 -2.51
C LEU A 93 3.64 -13.33 -3.71
N LYS A 94 2.86 -13.21 -4.79
CA LYS A 94 3.06 -14.00 -6.01
C LYS A 94 4.19 -13.43 -6.85
N SER A 95 5.05 -14.31 -7.38
CA SER A 95 6.12 -13.95 -8.33
C SER A 95 6.34 -15.07 -9.33
N GLU A 96 6.48 -14.74 -10.60
CA GLU A 96 6.92 -15.66 -11.66
C GLU A 96 8.45 -15.76 -11.71
N CYS A 97 9.16 -14.72 -11.22
CA CYS A 97 10.61 -14.67 -11.16
C CYS A 97 11.21 -15.20 -9.83
N GLY A 98 10.38 -15.68 -8.90
CA GLY A 98 10.83 -16.13 -7.58
C GLY A 98 11.33 -15.00 -6.68
N ILE A 99 10.82 -13.78 -6.87
CA ILE A 99 11.21 -12.61 -6.07
C ILE A 99 10.52 -12.66 -4.71
N ASP A 100 11.29 -12.47 -3.64
CA ASP A 100 10.77 -12.29 -2.29
C ASP A 100 10.30 -10.84 -2.08
N TYR A 101 8.98 -10.63 -1.96
CA TYR A 101 8.36 -9.34 -1.68
C TYR A 101 8.09 -9.10 -0.19
N SER A 102 8.44 -10.02 0.71
CA SER A 102 8.21 -9.87 2.16
C SER A 102 8.85 -8.61 2.75
N PRO A 103 10.10 -8.22 2.35
CA PRO A 103 10.69 -6.98 2.84
C PRO A 103 9.90 -5.72 2.41
N LEU A 104 9.37 -5.70 1.18
CA LEU A 104 8.54 -4.59 0.71
C LEU A 104 7.22 -4.52 1.48
N GLN A 105 6.55 -5.66 1.71
CA GLN A 105 5.31 -5.70 2.49
C GLN A 105 5.53 -5.22 3.93
N HIS A 106 6.64 -5.62 4.57
CA HIS A 106 7.00 -5.15 5.90
C HIS A 106 7.15 -3.63 5.98
N LEU A 107 7.91 -3.03 5.05
CA LEU A 107 8.11 -1.59 5.00
C LEU A 107 6.80 -0.82 4.74
N LEU A 108 5.96 -1.34 3.87
CA LEU A 108 4.65 -0.75 3.60
C LEU A 108 3.67 -0.89 4.78
N ALA A 109 3.72 -2.00 5.51
CA ALA A 109 2.92 -2.21 6.71
C ALA A 109 3.29 -1.25 7.84
N THR A 110 4.58 -0.89 7.97
CA THR A 110 5.08 0.13 8.90
C THR A 110 4.94 1.55 8.37
N GLN A 111 4.44 1.73 7.14
CA GLN A 111 4.33 3.03 6.44
C GLN A 111 5.68 3.76 6.24
N ASP A 112 6.79 3.04 6.21
CA ASP A 112 8.07 3.58 5.78
C ASP A 112 8.10 3.69 4.24
N PHE A 113 7.40 4.69 3.72
CA PHE A 113 7.22 4.85 2.27
C PHE A 113 8.51 5.23 1.55
N GLU A 114 9.47 5.89 2.21
CA GLU A 114 10.76 6.19 1.59
C GLU A 114 11.58 4.91 1.38
N ALA A 115 11.68 4.07 2.41
CA ALA A 115 12.35 2.78 2.27
C ALA A 115 11.58 1.83 1.32
N SER A 116 10.24 1.89 1.34
CA SER A 116 9.39 1.12 0.41
C SER A 116 9.63 1.49 -1.04
N ASP A 117 9.83 2.78 -1.35
CA ASP A 117 10.16 3.26 -2.69
C ASP A 117 11.50 2.72 -3.18
N ARG A 118 12.54 2.82 -2.34
CA ARG A 118 13.85 2.23 -2.64
C ARG A 118 13.79 0.73 -2.84
N MET A 119 13.05 0.02 -1.97
CA MET A 119 12.83 -1.42 -2.06
C MET A 119 12.07 -1.80 -3.33
N THR A 120 11.08 -1.01 -3.73
CA THR A 120 10.33 -1.22 -4.98
C THR A 120 11.25 -1.17 -6.19
N LEU A 121 12.12 -0.16 -6.29
CA LEU A 121 13.10 -0.09 -7.37
C LEU A 121 14.06 -1.28 -7.33
N GLN A 122 14.53 -1.68 -6.15
CA GLN A 122 15.38 -2.85 -6.00
C GLN A 122 14.69 -4.11 -6.53
N LYS A 123 13.45 -4.38 -6.11
CA LYS A 123 12.68 -5.56 -6.57
C LYS A 123 12.43 -5.54 -8.07
N MET A 124 12.15 -4.39 -8.65
CA MET A 124 12.04 -4.23 -10.11
C MET A 124 13.38 -4.51 -10.82
N CYS A 125 14.52 -4.12 -10.24
CA CYS A 125 15.82 -4.50 -10.76
C CYS A 125 16.09 -6.01 -10.65
N GLU A 126 15.65 -6.65 -9.57
CA GLU A 126 15.74 -8.11 -9.39
C GLU A 126 14.95 -8.85 -10.48
N ILE A 127 13.72 -8.37 -10.82
CA ILE A 127 12.93 -8.90 -11.94
C ILE A 127 13.67 -8.76 -13.28
N ALA A 128 14.33 -7.62 -13.51
CA ALA A 128 15.07 -7.34 -14.73
C ALA A 128 16.39 -8.16 -14.85
N GLY A 129 16.90 -8.70 -13.74
CA GLY A 129 18.09 -9.55 -13.69
C GLY A 129 19.35 -8.88 -13.14
N ALA A 130 20.43 -9.67 -13.07
CA ALA A 130 21.66 -9.33 -12.37
C ALA A 130 22.32 -8.02 -12.83
N GLU A 131 22.26 -7.69 -14.12
CA GLU A 131 22.84 -6.45 -14.63
C GLU A 131 22.06 -5.21 -14.20
N ALA A 132 20.73 -5.28 -14.09
CA ALA A 132 19.91 -4.21 -13.56
C ALA A 132 20.16 -4.00 -12.06
N VAL A 133 20.34 -5.08 -11.30
CA VAL A 133 20.72 -5.02 -9.87
C VAL A 133 22.05 -4.30 -9.67
N LYS A 134 23.10 -4.65 -10.43
CA LYS A 134 24.41 -3.97 -10.38
C LYS A 134 24.29 -2.49 -10.73
N ARG A 135 23.51 -2.17 -11.72
CA ARG A 135 23.28 -0.84 -12.28
C ARG A 135 22.40 0.03 -11.38
N LYS A 136 21.49 -0.60 -10.59
CA LYS A 136 20.51 0.03 -9.70
C LYS A 136 19.50 0.94 -10.46
N TRP A 137 19.21 0.61 -11.70
CA TRP A 137 18.20 1.28 -12.52
C TRP A 137 17.78 0.41 -13.70
N LEU A 138 16.66 0.75 -14.35
CA LEU A 138 16.00 -0.02 -15.39
C LEU A 138 16.10 0.63 -16.77
N TYR A 139 16.25 -0.19 -17.80
CA TYR A 139 15.88 0.19 -19.16
C TYR A 139 14.38 -0.02 -19.38
N PHE A 140 13.77 0.78 -20.25
CA PHE A 140 12.35 0.61 -20.57
C PHE A 140 12.07 -0.73 -21.24
N THR A 141 12.99 -1.24 -22.07
CA THR A 141 12.92 -2.56 -22.70
C THR A 141 12.95 -3.73 -21.72
N GLU A 142 13.52 -3.55 -20.54
CA GLU A 142 13.45 -4.54 -19.46
C GLU A 142 12.06 -4.57 -18.85
N VAL A 143 11.48 -3.39 -18.62
CA VAL A 143 10.13 -3.23 -18.06
C VAL A 143 9.06 -3.80 -18.98
N ASP A 144 9.22 -3.66 -20.30
CA ASP A 144 8.30 -4.23 -21.31
C ASP A 144 8.18 -5.77 -21.19
N ASN A 145 9.19 -6.43 -20.62
CA ASN A 145 9.25 -7.89 -20.45
C ASN A 145 8.95 -8.35 -19.01
N PHE A 146 8.52 -7.48 -18.12
CA PHE A 146 8.19 -7.87 -16.76
C PHE A 146 7.00 -8.82 -16.72
N PRO A 147 7.03 -9.85 -15.86
CA PRO A 147 5.85 -10.68 -15.65
C PRO A 147 4.68 -9.86 -15.09
N VAL A 148 3.49 -10.15 -15.59
CA VAL A 148 2.25 -9.51 -15.16
C VAL A 148 2.03 -9.70 -13.66
N THR A 149 2.26 -10.91 -13.16
CA THR A 149 2.08 -11.29 -11.77
C THR A 149 2.94 -10.45 -10.82
N ASP A 150 4.21 -10.23 -11.17
CA ASP A 150 5.16 -9.48 -10.34
C ASP A 150 4.77 -8.00 -10.23
N LEU A 151 4.43 -7.35 -11.35
CA LEU A 151 3.94 -5.98 -11.34
C LEU A 151 2.61 -5.83 -10.60
N GLN A 152 1.70 -6.80 -10.74
CA GLN A 152 0.44 -6.81 -10.00
C GLN A 152 0.65 -6.97 -8.49
N THR A 153 1.61 -7.80 -8.07
CA THR A 153 1.97 -7.98 -6.66
C THR A 153 2.52 -6.68 -6.06
N ILE A 154 3.50 -6.06 -6.73
CA ILE A 154 4.05 -4.77 -6.28
C ILE A 154 2.94 -3.71 -6.17
N ASN A 155 2.12 -3.60 -7.21
CA ASN A 155 1.02 -2.63 -7.23
C ASN A 155 -0.01 -2.89 -6.13
N LYS A 156 -0.37 -4.16 -5.90
CA LYS A 156 -1.32 -4.54 -4.85
C LYS A 156 -0.80 -4.19 -3.47
N LEU A 157 0.48 -4.42 -3.20
CA LEU A 157 1.13 -4.03 -1.96
C LEU A 157 1.00 -2.53 -1.71
N TRP A 158 1.31 -1.70 -2.71
CA TRP A 158 1.17 -0.25 -2.60
C TRP A 158 -0.29 0.17 -2.38
N LEU A 159 -1.25 -0.38 -3.15
CA LEU A 159 -2.68 -0.05 -3.02
C LEU A 159 -3.22 -0.36 -1.62
N VAL A 160 -2.93 -1.57 -1.14
CA VAL A 160 -3.46 -2.06 0.13
C VAL A 160 -2.91 -1.27 1.32
N HIS A 161 -1.62 -0.94 1.29
CA HIS A 161 -0.96 -0.28 2.41
C HIS A 161 -0.92 1.26 2.33
N SER A 162 -1.54 1.86 1.31
CA SER A 162 -1.61 3.31 1.15
C SER A 162 -3.03 3.86 1.06
N GLU A 163 -4.01 3.14 1.59
CA GLU A 163 -5.43 3.53 1.50
C GLU A 163 -5.88 3.74 0.03
N GLY A 164 -5.35 2.95 -0.91
CA GLY A 164 -5.61 3.06 -2.34
C GLY A 164 -5.02 4.30 -3.01
N LYS A 165 -4.14 5.03 -2.32
CA LYS A 165 -3.63 6.32 -2.76
C LYS A 165 -2.44 6.22 -3.69
N PHE A 166 -1.60 5.18 -3.52
CA PHE A 166 -0.35 4.98 -4.22
C PHE A 166 -0.35 3.68 -5.03
N GLY A 167 0.52 3.60 -6.03
CA GLY A 167 0.68 2.45 -6.91
C GLY A 167 0.71 2.82 -8.39
N PHE A 168 1.29 1.96 -9.23
CA PHE A 168 1.39 2.20 -10.67
C PHE A 168 0.03 2.27 -11.38
N SER A 169 -0.94 1.48 -10.94
CA SER A 169 -2.30 1.55 -11.49
C SER A 169 -2.98 2.88 -11.18
N VAL A 170 -2.69 3.48 -10.02
CA VAL A 170 -3.19 4.82 -9.65
C VAL A 170 -2.57 5.89 -10.54
N GLN A 171 -1.25 5.83 -10.73
CA GLN A 171 -0.54 6.74 -11.64
C GLN A 171 -1.07 6.63 -13.07
N ARG A 172 -1.32 5.40 -13.52
CA ARG A 172 -1.91 5.11 -14.84
C ARG A 172 -3.30 5.71 -14.99
N GLU A 173 -4.18 5.50 -13.99
CA GLU A 173 -5.53 6.06 -14.00
C GLU A 173 -5.49 7.60 -14.15
N ILE A 174 -4.62 8.26 -13.39
CA ILE A 174 -4.43 9.72 -13.46
C ILE A 174 -3.90 10.12 -14.84
N TRP A 175 -2.89 9.43 -15.35
CA TRP A 175 -2.30 9.70 -16.68
C TRP A 175 -3.32 9.57 -17.81
N LEU A 176 -4.13 8.51 -17.81
CA LEU A 176 -5.20 8.32 -18.78
C LEU A 176 -6.27 9.41 -18.67
N GLY A 177 -6.69 9.76 -17.46
CA GLY A 177 -7.65 10.84 -17.20
C GLY A 177 -7.15 12.23 -17.64
N LEU A 178 -5.83 12.41 -17.75
CA LEU A 178 -5.18 13.63 -18.27
C LEU A 178 -4.87 13.55 -19.77
N GLY A 179 -5.48 12.61 -20.51
CA GLY A 179 -5.24 12.44 -21.94
C GLY A 179 -3.80 12.04 -22.29
N LYS A 180 -3.14 11.30 -21.38
CA LYS A 180 -1.73 10.85 -21.50
C LYS A 180 -0.73 12.00 -21.55
N ASN A 181 -1.08 13.17 -21.02
CA ASN A 181 -0.20 14.33 -20.95
C ASN A 181 0.77 14.20 -19.76
N TRP A 182 2.07 14.09 -20.06
CA TRP A 182 3.13 13.91 -19.06
C TRP A 182 3.31 15.14 -18.17
N ASP A 183 3.33 16.34 -18.72
CA ASP A 183 3.54 17.57 -17.93
C ASP A 183 2.44 17.76 -16.90
N ASN A 184 1.19 17.50 -17.28
CA ASN A 184 0.06 17.53 -16.36
C ASN A 184 0.13 16.41 -15.30
N LEU A 185 0.61 15.22 -15.67
CA LEU A 185 0.81 14.12 -14.72
C LEU A 185 1.80 14.52 -13.64
N TRP A 186 2.98 15.05 -14.03
CA TRP A 186 4.03 15.40 -13.06
C TRP A 186 3.56 16.40 -12.01
N VAL A 187 2.81 17.41 -12.43
CA VAL A 187 2.21 18.37 -11.51
C VAL A 187 1.16 17.71 -10.62
N LYS A 188 0.29 16.87 -11.20
CA LYS A 188 -0.82 16.23 -10.50
C LYS A 188 -0.37 15.27 -9.40
N ILE A 189 0.70 14.51 -9.65
CA ILE A 189 1.26 13.56 -8.66
C ILE A 189 2.35 14.19 -7.77
N GLY A 190 2.62 15.50 -7.93
CA GLY A 190 3.56 16.25 -7.09
C GLY A 190 5.04 15.97 -7.37
N TRP A 191 5.38 15.53 -8.58
CA TRP A 191 6.78 15.35 -9.02
C TRP A 191 7.38 16.60 -9.66
N LYS A 192 6.53 17.59 -9.97
CA LYS A 192 6.92 18.88 -10.54
C LYS A 192 6.08 19.98 -9.92
N LYS A 193 6.71 21.10 -9.59
CA LYS A 193 6.05 22.30 -9.08
C LYS A 193 6.43 23.49 -9.97
N GLY A 194 5.50 23.93 -10.79
CA GLY A 194 5.80 24.86 -11.87
C GLY A 194 6.83 24.25 -12.83
N ASN A 195 7.95 24.92 -13.06
CA ASN A 195 9.03 24.44 -13.92
C ASN A 195 10.09 23.61 -13.17
N ASN A 196 10.00 23.46 -11.85
CA ASN A 196 11.00 22.81 -11.04
C ASN A 196 10.58 21.37 -10.72
N TRP A 197 11.51 20.43 -10.91
CA TRP A 197 11.37 19.05 -10.45
C TRP A 197 11.55 18.97 -8.93
N THR A 198 10.69 18.19 -8.28
CA THR A 198 10.85 17.83 -6.87
C THR A 198 12.13 17.02 -6.68
N ARG A 199 13.00 17.43 -5.76
CA ARG A 199 14.30 16.80 -5.54
C ARG A 199 14.20 15.59 -4.64
N TYR A 200 14.71 14.47 -5.13
CA TYR A 200 14.77 13.22 -4.39
C TYR A 200 15.96 13.19 -3.42
N PRO A 201 15.80 12.65 -2.20
CA PRO A 201 14.53 12.29 -1.55
C PRO A 201 13.91 13.43 -0.73
N GLN A 202 14.62 14.56 -0.51
CA GLN A 202 14.34 15.54 0.55
C GLN A 202 13.05 16.34 0.33
N GLU A 203 12.66 16.58 -0.93
CA GLU A 203 11.47 17.37 -1.26
C GLU A 203 10.23 16.49 -1.50
N PHE A 204 10.39 15.15 -1.48
CA PHE A 204 9.27 14.22 -1.61
C PHE A 204 8.51 14.07 -0.29
N THR A 205 7.21 13.85 -0.39
CA THR A 205 6.34 13.63 0.77
C THR A 205 6.17 12.12 0.99
N TRP A 206 6.78 11.60 2.06
CA TRP A 206 6.84 10.18 2.38
C TRP A 206 5.76 9.72 3.36
N ASN A 207 4.52 10.20 3.16
CA ASN A 207 3.37 9.81 3.98
C ASN A 207 2.06 9.99 3.21
N LEU A 208 0.95 9.63 3.84
CA LEU A 208 -0.38 9.69 3.22
C LEU A 208 -0.90 11.12 2.97
N THR A 209 -0.20 12.20 3.34
CA THR A 209 -0.57 13.56 2.95
C THR A 209 -0.14 13.91 1.53
N ALA A 210 0.79 13.14 0.94
CA ALA A 210 1.23 13.31 -0.45
C ALA A 210 0.06 13.26 -1.45
N PRO A 211 0.17 13.84 -2.64
CA PRO A 211 -0.85 13.73 -3.69
C PRO A 211 -1.14 12.28 -4.10
N LYS A 212 -2.37 11.99 -4.55
CA LYS A 212 -2.72 10.68 -5.13
C LYS A 212 -1.77 10.35 -6.30
N GLY A 213 -1.20 9.14 -6.31
CA GLY A 213 -0.24 8.70 -7.32
C GLY A 213 1.20 9.17 -7.10
N HIS A 214 1.51 9.83 -5.96
CA HIS A 214 2.85 10.33 -5.67
C HIS A 214 3.92 9.23 -5.64
N LEU A 215 3.58 8.05 -5.15
CA LEU A 215 4.46 6.89 -4.99
C LEU A 215 3.93 5.65 -5.75
N PRO A 216 4.78 4.66 -6.04
CA PRO A 216 6.24 4.71 -6.01
C PRO A 216 6.82 5.54 -7.15
N LEU A 217 8.09 5.97 -7.00
CA LEU A 217 8.80 6.65 -8.04
C LEU A 217 9.29 5.66 -9.10
N SER A 218 9.24 6.10 -10.34
CA SER A 218 9.97 5.50 -11.44
C SER A 218 11.01 6.51 -11.90
N ASN A 219 12.20 6.07 -12.12
CA ASN A 219 13.42 6.81 -12.42
C ASN A 219 13.23 8.11 -13.28
N GLN A 220 12.73 9.19 -12.65
CA GLN A 220 12.40 10.48 -13.31
C GLN A 220 13.60 11.12 -14.03
N LEU A 221 14.80 10.94 -13.50
CA LEU A 221 16.01 11.60 -14.00
C LEU A 221 16.44 11.08 -15.39
N ARG A 222 15.86 9.98 -15.86
CA ARG A 222 16.21 9.31 -17.13
C ARG A 222 15.12 9.42 -18.18
N GLY A 223 14.19 10.35 -18.02
CA GLY A 223 13.09 10.63 -18.94
C GLY A 223 11.89 9.71 -18.77
N VAL A 224 10.90 9.88 -19.64
CA VAL A 224 9.56 9.24 -19.53
C VAL A 224 9.51 7.77 -19.95
N ARG A 225 10.56 7.20 -20.57
CA ARG A 225 10.46 5.88 -21.20
C ARG A 225 10.12 4.76 -20.22
N VAL A 226 10.77 4.73 -19.06
CA VAL A 226 10.55 3.69 -18.04
C VAL A 226 9.12 3.77 -17.49
N ILE A 227 8.67 4.96 -17.10
CA ILE A 227 7.30 5.11 -16.60
C ILE A 227 6.27 4.88 -17.70
N ALA A 228 6.57 5.25 -18.96
CA ALA A 228 5.68 4.97 -20.07
C ALA A 228 5.48 3.46 -20.28
N SER A 229 6.57 2.66 -20.24
CA SER A 229 6.50 1.20 -20.26
C SER A 229 5.69 0.66 -19.08
N LEU A 230 5.98 1.13 -17.84
CA LEU A 230 5.22 0.73 -16.65
C LEU A 230 3.72 1.02 -16.79
N LEU A 231 3.34 2.25 -17.15
CA LEU A 231 1.93 2.63 -17.21
C LEU A 231 1.19 2.05 -18.44
N SER A 232 1.91 1.62 -19.46
CA SER A 232 1.34 0.95 -20.65
C SER A 232 1.36 -0.57 -20.56
N HIS A 233 1.97 -1.15 -19.52
CA HIS A 233 2.19 -2.58 -19.39
C HIS A 233 0.87 -3.37 -19.40
N PRO A 234 0.85 -4.59 -20.00
CA PRO A 234 -0.33 -5.47 -20.01
C PRO A 234 -0.88 -5.83 -18.62
N ALA A 235 -0.08 -5.74 -17.58
CA ALA A 235 -0.49 -5.99 -16.18
C ALA A 235 -1.73 -5.19 -15.75
N TRP A 236 -2.06 -4.11 -16.42
CA TRP A 236 -3.18 -3.23 -16.11
C TRP A 236 -4.39 -3.42 -17.04
N GLN A 237 -4.32 -4.34 -17.96
CA GLN A 237 -5.46 -4.71 -18.81
C GLN A 237 -6.34 -5.69 -18.02
N LYS A 238 -7.66 -5.42 -18.01
CA LYS A 238 -8.67 -6.30 -17.39
C LYS A 238 -9.05 -7.41 -18.35
#